data_cb9a79fc7c978973ea581aefc2457ad5
#
_entry.id   cb9a79fc7c978973ea581aefc2457ad5
#
_cell.length_a   1.000
_cell.length_b   1.000
_cell.length_c   1.000
_cell.angle_alpha   90.00
_cell.angle_beta   90.00
_cell.angle_gamma   90.00
#
_symmetry.space_group_name_H-M   'P 1'
#
loop_
_entity.id
_entity.type
_entity.pdbx_description
1 polymer ?
#
loop_
_entity_poly.entity_id
_entity_poly.type
_entity_poly.pdbx_seq_one_letter_code
_entity_poly.pdbx_strand_id
1 'polypeptide(L)'
;MDFHRWLQWLVDEQLSAAQDAAVQAGMELGIMHDLAVGVDPNGADAWALQDVLALGVTAGAPPDEFNQLGQDWSQPPWRPDRLADAAYEPFRALVSAVLRHAGGVRIDHIIGLFRLWWIPKGSLPTVGTYVRYDHEAMIGIVALEAHRAGAVVVGEDLGTVEPWVRDYLRDRGLYGTSILWFEMTDEGREPLLSLIHI
;
A
#
# COMPACT_ATOMS: atom_id res chain seq x y z
N MET A 1 -17.78 -13.98 -19.80
CA MET A 1 -16.35 -14.04 -19.40
C MET A 1 -15.43 -13.27 -20.34
N ASP A 2 -15.60 -13.39 -21.66
CA ASP A 2 -14.68 -12.78 -22.64
C ASP A 2 -14.67 -11.25 -22.64
N PHE A 3 -15.81 -10.62 -22.37
CA PHE A 3 -15.88 -9.15 -22.22
C PHE A 3 -14.99 -8.62 -21.08
N HIS A 4 -15.04 -9.22 -19.90
CA HIS A 4 -14.20 -8.80 -18.77
C HIS A 4 -12.70 -9.09 -19.01
N ARG A 5 -12.37 -10.20 -19.68
CA ARG A 5 -10.97 -10.48 -20.07
C ARG A 5 -10.48 -9.46 -21.10
N TRP A 6 -11.33 -9.08 -22.05
CA TRP A 6 -11.01 -8.04 -23.02
C TRP A 6 -10.78 -6.68 -22.34
N LEU A 7 -11.60 -6.31 -21.32
CA LEU A 7 -11.37 -5.10 -20.54
C LEU A 7 -10.01 -5.13 -19.81
N GLN A 8 -9.64 -6.25 -19.21
CA GLN A 8 -8.36 -6.39 -18.54
C GLN A 8 -7.18 -6.29 -19.51
N TRP A 9 -7.29 -6.94 -20.68
CA TRP A 9 -6.31 -6.79 -21.73
C TRP A 9 -6.19 -5.34 -22.22
N LEU A 10 -7.31 -4.66 -22.42
CA LEU A 10 -7.33 -3.26 -22.86
C LEU A 10 -6.65 -2.34 -21.82
N VAL A 11 -6.90 -2.56 -20.52
CA VAL A 11 -6.23 -1.82 -19.44
C VAL A 11 -4.72 -2.07 -19.46
N ASP A 12 -4.29 -3.32 -19.62
CA ASP A 12 -2.86 -3.69 -19.71
C ASP A 12 -2.16 -2.96 -20.87
N GLU A 13 -2.75 -2.97 -22.06
CA GLU A 13 -2.24 -2.26 -23.25
C GLU A 13 -2.18 -0.73 -23.02
N GLN A 14 -3.22 -0.15 -22.42
CA GLN A 14 -3.27 1.28 -22.19
C GLN A 14 -2.27 1.74 -21.11
N LEU A 15 -2.08 0.97 -20.05
CA LEU A 15 -1.09 1.27 -19.02
C LEU A 15 0.33 1.16 -19.59
N SER A 16 0.62 0.14 -20.40
CA SER A 16 1.89 0.01 -21.10
C SER A 16 2.15 1.23 -22.00
N ALA A 17 1.18 1.59 -22.84
CA ALA A 17 1.31 2.72 -23.74
C ALA A 17 1.48 4.06 -22.99
N ALA A 18 0.81 4.23 -21.84
CA ALA A 18 0.94 5.43 -21.01
C ALA A 18 2.34 5.53 -20.37
N GLN A 19 2.89 4.43 -19.86
CA GLN A 19 4.24 4.37 -19.32
C GLN A 19 5.27 4.71 -20.42
N ASP A 20 5.14 4.09 -21.59
CA ASP A 20 6.03 4.34 -22.73
C ASP A 20 5.98 5.81 -23.15
N ALA A 21 4.80 6.43 -23.25
CA ALA A 21 4.63 7.82 -23.60
C ALA A 21 5.26 8.75 -22.56
N ALA A 22 5.13 8.46 -21.27
CA ALA A 22 5.73 9.24 -20.19
C ALA A 22 7.26 9.21 -20.28
N VAL A 23 7.85 8.03 -20.44
CA VAL A 23 9.31 7.85 -20.57
C VAL A 23 9.82 8.55 -21.85
N GLN A 24 9.12 8.42 -22.99
CA GLN A 24 9.47 9.09 -24.24
C GLN A 24 9.38 10.63 -24.12
N ALA A 25 8.50 11.14 -23.27
CA ALA A 25 8.40 12.56 -22.96
C ALA A 25 9.51 13.07 -22.01
N GLY A 26 10.44 12.20 -21.58
CA GLY A 26 11.58 12.55 -20.73
C GLY A 26 11.33 12.44 -19.23
N MET A 27 10.25 11.80 -18.81
CA MET A 27 10.04 11.44 -17.40
C MET A 27 10.92 10.25 -17.04
N GLU A 28 11.83 10.41 -16.09
CA GLU A 28 12.79 9.35 -15.72
C GLU A 28 12.10 8.10 -15.15
N LEU A 29 11.11 8.28 -14.31
CA LEU A 29 10.31 7.18 -13.73
C LEU A 29 9.08 6.84 -14.57
N GLY A 30 8.57 7.81 -15.34
CA GLY A 30 7.28 7.70 -16.00
C GLY A 30 6.13 7.73 -14.99
N ILE A 31 5.29 6.69 -14.97
CA ILE A 31 4.11 6.60 -14.12
C ILE A 31 4.47 5.98 -12.77
N MET A 32 3.87 6.51 -11.72
CA MET A 32 3.85 5.91 -10.39
C MET A 32 2.44 5.40 -10.11
N HIS A 33 2.31 4.09 -9.89
CA HIS A 33 1.05 3.49 -9.49
C HIS A 33 0.80 3.65 -7.99
N ASP A 34 -0.45 3.55 -7.57
CA ASP A 34 -0.86 3.56 -6.17
C ASP A 34 -1.46 2.20 -5.80
N LEU A 35 -0.85 1.52 -4.84
CA LEU A 35 -1.34 0.24 -4.32
C LEU A 35 -2.17 0.50 -3.07
N ALA A 36 -3.47 0.28 -3.17
CA ALA A 36 -4.40 0.40 -2.05
C ALA A 36 -4.15 -0.67 -0.97
N VAL A 37 -4.63 -0.42 0.24
CA VAL A 37 -4.49 -1.32 1.40
C VAL A 37 -5.09 -2.70 1.12
N GLY A 38 -6.20 -2.75 0.39
CA GLY A 38 -6.90 -3.99 0.08
C GLY A 38 -7.76 -3.87 -1.17
N VAL A 39 -8.66 -4.83 -1.35
CA VAL A 39 -9.52 -4.97 -2.52
C VAL A 39 -10.99 -4.79 -2.16
N ASP A 40 -11.84 -4.50 -3.16
CA ASP A 40 -13.29 -4.49 -2.98
C ASP A 40 -13.77 -5.89 -2.54
N PRO A 41 -14.48 -6.01 -1.39
CA PRO A 41 -14.97 -7.29 -0.89
C PRO A 41 -15.93 -8.01 -1.83
N ASN A 42 -16.54 -7.31 -2.78
CA ASN A 42 -17.43 -7.86 -3.79
C ASN A 42 -16.77 -7.94 -5.19
N GLY A 43 -15.47 -7.62 -5.27
CA GLY A 43 -14.71 -7.61 -6.52
C GLY A 43 -14.18 -8.99 -6.93
N ALA A 44 -13.60 -9.03 -8.11
CA ALA A 44 -13.01 -10.25 -8.68
C ALA A 44 -11.83 -10.77 -7.84
N ASP A 45 -11.02 -9.86 -7.28
CA ASP A 45 -9.87 -10.23 -6.44
C ASP A 45 -10.31 -10.89 -5.14
N ALA A 46 -11.33 -10.34 -4.46
CA ALA A 46 -11.87 -10.95 -3.25
C ALA A 46 -12.47 -12.34 -3.53
N TRP A 47 -13.10 -12.51 -4.70
CA TRP A 47 -13.62 -13.81 -5.14
C TRP A 47 -12.49 -14.80 -5.46
N ALA A 48 -11.45 -14.37 -6.16
CA ALA A 48 -10.34 -15.23 -6.56
C ALA A 48 -9.41 -15.58 -5.38
N LEU A 49 -9.27 -14.67 -4.41
CA LEU A 49 -8.34 -14.76 -3.28
C LEU A 49 -9.03 -15.10 -1.95
N GLN A 50 -10.26 -15.61 -1.98
CA GLN A 50 -11.04 -15.89 -0.78
C GLN A 50 -10.37 -16.84 0.22
N ASP A 51 -9.45 -17.69 -0.23
CA ASP A 51 -8.71 -18.62 0.62
C ASP A 51 -7.61 -17.95 1.44
N VAL A 52 -7.13 -16.78 0.98
CA VAL A 52 -6.03 -16.02 1.60
C VAL A 52 -6.48 -14.68 2.18
N LEU A 53 -7.75 -14.30 2.01
CA LEU A 53 -8.34 -13.10 2.59
C LEU A 53 -9.25 -13.44 3.79
N ALA A 54 -9.31 -12.54 4.76
CA ALA A 54 -10.14 -12.66 5.95
C ALA A 54 -11.51 -12.00 5.71
N LEU A 55 -12.43 -12.71 5.04
CA LEU A 55 -13.75 -12.17 4.64
C LEU A 55 -14.71 -11.86 5.81
N GLY A 56 -14.41 -12.30 7.03
CA GLY A 56 -15.22 -12.04 8.23
C GLY A 56 -14.83 -10.77 8.99
N VAL A 57 -13.82 -10.05 8.52
CA VAL A 57 -13.29 -8.81 9.13
C VAL A 57 -13.01 -7.79 8.03
N THR A 58 -12.81 -6.55 8.45
CA THR A 58 -12.37 -5.44 7.57
C THR A 58 -11.09 -4.82 8.11
N ALA A 59 -10.29 -4.28 7.22
CA ALA A 59 -9.16 -3.44 7.56
C ALA A 59 -9.62 -2.03 7.93
N GLY A 60 -8.86 -1.36 8.79
CA GLY A 60 -9.15 0.01 9.21
C GLY A 60 -8.05 0.58 10.07
N ALA A 61 -8.41 1.60 10.84
CA ALA A 61 -7.55 2.24 11.83
C ALA A 61 -8.26 2.39 13.18
N PRO A 62 -7.54 2.29 14.31
CA PRO A 62 -8.09 2.58 15.62
C PRO A 62 -8.45 4.06 15.76
N PRO A 63 -9.22 4.44 16.81
CA PRO A 63 -9.38 5.83 17.18
C PRO A 63 -8.05 6.55 17.39
N ASP A 64 -7.96 7.76 16.85
CA ASP A 64 -6.80 8.65 16.98
C ASP A 64 -7.24 10.10 17.25
N GLU A 65 -6.28 11.04 17.29
CA GLU A 65 -6.56 12.47 17.53
C GLU A 65 -7.40 13.11 16.42
N PHE A 66 -7.28 12.63 15.18
CA PHE A 66 -8.00 13.17 14.03
C PHE A 66 -9.33 12.47 13.81
N ASN A 67 -9.44 11.18 14.18
CA ASN A 67 -10.67 10.41 14.07
C ASN A 67 -10.93 9.57 15.32
N GLN A 68 -11.65 10.17 16.25
CA GLN A 68 -11.96 9.57 17.55
C GLN A 68 -12.85 8.31 17.50
N LEU A 69 -13.49 8.06 16.36
CA LEU A 69 -14.30 6.86 16.15
C LEU A 69 -13.51 5.72 15.49
N GLY A 70 -12.29 6.00 15.03
CA GLY A 70 -11.53 5.09 14.17
C GLY A 70 -12.09 5.05 12.75
N GLN A 71 -11.52 4.20 11.91
CA GLN A 71 -11.90 4.08 10.51
C GLN A 71 -12.11 2.62 10.15
N ASP A 72 -13.17 2.33 9.39
CA ASP A 72 -13.39 1.06 8.70
C ASP A 72 -13.27 1.31 7.19
N TRP A 73 -12.27 0.71 6.56
CA TRP A 73 -12.04 0.85 5.12
C TRP A 73 -12.82 -0.18 4.30
N SER A 74 -13.56 -1.06 4.97
CA SER A 74 -14.45 -2.07 4.36
C SER A 74 -13.74 -3.08 3.45
N GLN A 75 -12.42 -3.20 3.54
CA GLN A 75 -11.60 -4.07 2.72
C GLN A 75 -11.18 -5.30 3.51
N PRO A 76 -11.29 -6.52 2.95
CA PRO A 76 -10.82 -7.72 3.62
C PRO A 76 -9.28 -7.76 3.67
N PRO A 77 -8.67 -7.90 4.85
CA PRO A 77 -7.21 -7.99 4.96
C PRO A 77 -6.71 -9.38 4.56
N TRP A 78 -5.41 -9.46 4.24
CA TRP A 78 -4.71 -10.72 4.05
C TRP A 78 -4.69 -11.54 5.35
N ARG A 79 -4.87 -12.84 5.25
CA ARG A 79 -4.66 -13.79 6.36
C ARG A 79 -3.17 -14.15 6.45
N PRO A 80 -2.46 -13.77 7.55
CA PRO A 80 -1.03 -14.02 7.67
C PRO A 80 -0.67 -15.52 7.58
N ASP A 81 -1.47 -16.39 8.22
CA ASP A 81 -1.31 -17.83 8.19
C ASP A 81 -1.44 -18.40 6.78
N ARG A 82 -2.46 -17.97 6.04
CA ARG A 82 -2.71 -18.45 4.68
C ARG A 82 -1.73 -17.91 3.65
N LEU A 83 -1.25 -16.67 3.83
CA LEU A 83 -0.16 -16.15 3.00
C LEU A 83 1.11 -16.95 3.19
N ALA A 84 1.46 -17.28 4.44
CA ALA A 84 2.63 -18.11 4.73
C ALA A 84 2.49 -19.53 4.13
N ASP A 85 1.31 -20.18 4.28
CA ASP A 85 1.02 -21.48 3.67
C ASP A 85 1.16 -21.45 2.14
N ALA A 86 0.79 -20.32 1.50
CA ALA A 86 0.92 -20.08 0.07
C ALA A 86 2.30 -19.54 -0.34
N ALA A 87 3.31 -19.56 0.55
CA ALA A 87 4.63 -18.97 0.33
C ALA A 87 4.56 -17.52 -0.22
N TYR A 88 3.58 -16.76 0.22
CA TYR A 88 3.32 -15.36 -0.17
C TYR A 88 3.07 -15.13 -1.69
N GLU A 89 2.83 -16.20 -2.44
CA GLU A 89 2.66 -16.12 -3.90
C GLU A 89 1.58 -15.11 -4.31
N PRO A 90 0.36 -15.08 -3.72
CA PRO A 90 -0.67 -14.12 -4.11
C PRO A 90 -0.26 -12.66 -3.90
N PHE A 91 0.46 -12.36 -2.80
CA PHE A 91 0.97 -11.02 -2.53
C PHE A 91 2.09 -10.64 -3.50
N ARG A 92 3.01 -11.57 -3.79
CA ARG A 92 4.06 -11.37 -4.79
C ARG A 92 3.48 -11.10 -6.19
N ALA A 93 2.47 -11.86 -6.59
CA ALA A 93 1.79 -11.67 -7.88
C ALA A 93 1.11 -10.28 -7.97
N LEU A 94 0.48 -9.81 -6.88
CA LEU A 94 -0.08 -8.47 -6.78
C LEU A 94 0.98 -7.39 -6.98
N VAL A 95 2.09 -7.44 -6.23
CA VAL A 95 3.17 -6.46 -6.31
C VAL A 95 3.80 -6.44 -7.71
N SER A 96 4.07 -7.62 -8.27
CA SER A 96 4.61 -7.75 -9.63
C SER A 96 3.66 -7.18 -10.69
N ALA A 97 2.35 -7.40 -10.55
CA ALA A 97 1.35 -6.88 -11.48
C ALA A 97 1.26 -5.35 -11.44
N VAL A 98 1.29 -4.75 -10.25
CA VAL A 98 1.25 -3.28 -10.07
C VAL A 98 2.50 -2.63 -10.66
N LEU A 99 3.65 -3.27 -10.56
CA LEU A 99 4.92 -2.74 -11.08
C LEU A 99 5.14 -2.96 -12.59
N ARG A 100 4.29 -3.74 -13.26
CA ARG A 100 4.49 -4.15 -14.66
C ARG A 100 4.63 -2.98 -15.64
N HIS A 101 3.84 -1.93 -15.45
CA HIS A 101 3.78 -0.77 -16.35
C HIS A 101 4.00 0.55 -15.59
N ALA A 102 4.95 0.55 -14.65
CA ALA A 102 5.23 1.73 -13.84
C ALA A 102 6.72 1.81 -13.48
N GLY A 103 7.26 3.00 -13.39
CA GLY A 103 8.60 3.24 -12.83
C GLY A 103 8.60 3.37 -11.32
N GLY A 104 7.44 3.30 -10.68
CA GLY A 104 7.32 3.31 -9.22
C GLY A 104 5.94 2.91 -8.72
N VAL A 105 5.88 2.66 -7.42
CA VAL A 105 4.62 2.41 -6.71
C VAL A 105 4.59 3.15 -5.38
N ARG A 106 3.48 3.82 -5.09
CA ARG A 106 3.13 4.25 -3.73
C ARG A 106 2.32 3.13 -3.09
N ILE A 107 2.73 2.70 -1.90
CA ILE A 107 1.99 1.72 -1.09
C ILE A 107 1.23 2.47 -0.03
N ASP A 108 -0.09 2.47 -0.14
CA ASP A 108 -0.98 3.07 0.83
C ASP A 108 -0.89 2.34 2.17
N HIS A 109 -0.76 3.10 3.26
CA HIS A 109 -0.65 2.57 4.62
C HIS A 109 0.38 1.42 4.74
N ILE A 110 1.64 1.66 4.33
CA ILE A 110 2.70 0.63 4.28
C ILE A 110 2.91 -0.07 5.62
N ILE A 111 2.60 0.59 6.74
CA ILE A 111 2.65 -0.01 8.08
C ILE A 111 1.67 -1.18 8.23
N GLY A 112 0.66 -1.27 7.37
CA GLY A 112 -0.24 -2.41 7.24
C GLY A 112 0.46 -3.72 6.88
N LEU A 113 1.68 -3.66 6.30
CA LEU A 113 2.52 -4.83 6.05
C LEU A 113 3.28 -5.32 7.30
N PHE A 114 3.28 -4.54 8.38
CA PHE A 114 3.84 -4.89 9.70
C PHE A 114 2.75 -5.31 10.67
N ARG A 115 1.70 -4.50 10.76
CA ARG A 115 0.49 -4.74 11.55
C ARG A 115 -0.67 -3.97 10.96
N LEU A 116 -1.83 -4.57 10.90
CA LEU A 116 -3.05 -3.97 10.38
C LEU A 116 -4.17 -4.05 11.41
N TRP A 117 -4.96 -3.00 11.52
CA TRP A 117 -6.12 -2.96 12.40
C TRP A 117 -7.27 -3.75 11.77
N TRP A 118 -7.70 -4.82 12.43
CA TRP A 118 -8.78 -5.68 11.98
C TRP A 118 -10.03 -5.41 12.79
N ILE A 119 -11.15 -5.22 12.11
CA ILE A 119 -12.46 -4.92 12.69
C ILE A 119 -13.39 -6.07 12.34
N PRO A 120 -14.04 -6.74 13.34
CA PRO A 120 -15.05 -7.75 13.03
C PRO A 120 -16.17 -7.14 12.17
N LYS A 121 -16.55 -7.81 11.10
CA LYS A 121 -17.54 -7.30 10.14
C LYS A 121 -18.85 -6.91 10.86
N GLY A 122 -19.30 -5.68 10.62
CA GLY A 122 -20.51 -5.11 11.24
C GLY A 122 -20.29 -4.54 12.64
N SER A 123 -19.05 -4.52 13.14
CA SER A 123 -18.68 -3.88 14.42
C SER A 123 -18.17 -2.46 14.20
N LEU A 124 -18.10 -1.68 15.27
CA LEU A 124 -17.47 -0.35 15.25
C LEU A 124 -15.94 -0.52 15.21
N PRO A 125 -15.22 0.43 14.58
CA PRO A 125 -13.75 0.40 14.54
C PRO A 125 -13.07 0.36 15.93
N THR A 126 -13.75 0.88 16.96
CA THR A 126 -13.28 0.89 18.34
C THR A 126 -13.10 -0.49 18.97
N VAL A 127 -13.71 -1.56 18.41
CA VAL A 127 -13.60 -2.92 18.92
C VAL A 127 -12.64 -3.79 18.13
N GLY A 128 -11.88 -3.20 17.23
CA GLY A 128 -10.86 -3.90 16.44
C GLY A 128 -9.63 -4.27 17.26
N THR A 129 -8.68 -4.90 16.60
CA THR A 129 -7.38 -5.26 17.16
C THR A 129 -6.31 -5.27 16.10
N TYR A 130 -5.06 -5.06 16.50
CA TYR A 130 -3.92 -5.23 15.58
C TYR A 130 -3.60 -6.70 15.35
N VAL A 131 -3.50 -7.07 14.07
CA VAL A 131 -2.97 -8.36 13.63
C VAL A 131 -1.60 -8.10 13.01
N ARG A 132 -0.59 -8.86 13.45
CA ARG A 132 0.78 -8.75 12.96
C ARG A 132 0.99 -9.61 11.73
N TYR A 133 1.84 -9.10 10.84
CA TYR A 133 2.31 -9.80 9.65
C TYR A 133 3.80 -10.12 9.78
N ASP A 134 4.26 -11.06 8.97
CA ASP A 134 5.69 -11.26 8.73
C ASP A 134 6.18 -10.15 7.78
N HIS A 135 6.55 -9.03 8.37
CA HIS A 135 7.00 -7.86 7.62
C HIS A 135 8.32 -8.10 6.88
N GLU A 136 9.17 -9.01 7.36
CA GLU A 136 10.42 -9.34 6.67
C GLU A 136 10.12 -10.00 5.32
N ALA A 137 9.20 -10.96 5.29
CA ALA A 137 8.75 -11.58 4.05
C ALA A 137 8.04 -10.57 3.14
N MET A 138 7.08 -9.79 3.67
CA MET A 138 6.27 -8.89 2.84
C MET A 138 7.09 -7.72 2.28
N ILE A 139 7.88 -7.02 3.09
CA ILE A 139 8.75 -5.94 2.62
C ILE A 139 9.88 -6.49 1.74
N GLY A 140 10.41 -7.68 2.06
CA GLY A 140 11.38 -8.36 1.21
C GLY A 140 10.85 -8.65 -0.20
N ILE A 141 9.59 -9.06 -0.33
CA ILE A 141 8.91 -9.26 -1.62
C ILE A 141 8.76 -7.93 -2.36
N VAL A 142 8.29 -6.87 -1.68
CA VAL A 142 8.16 -5.54 -2.27
C VAL A 142 9.52 -5.07 -2.83
N ALA A 143 10.57 -5.12 -2.03
CA ALA A 143 11.91 -4.71 -2.44
C ALA A 143 12.45 -5.55 -3.62
N LEU A 144 12.22 -6.87 -3.59
CA LEU A 144 12.66 -7.77 -4.65
C LEU A 144 11.94 -7.50 -5.98
N GLU A 145 10.62 -7.38 -5.97
CA GLU A 145 9.85 -7.12 -7.19
C GLU A 145 10.11 -5.72 -7.75
N ALA A 146 10.29 -4.72 -6.88
CA ALA A 146 10.71 -3.37 -7.28
C ALA A 146 12.10 -3.38 -7.93
N HIS A 147 13.07 -4.09 -7.35
CA HIS A 147 14.39 -4.25 -7.93
C HIS A 147 14.34 -4.93 -9.31
N ARG A 148 13.52 -5.97 -9.47
CA ARG A 148 13.32 -6.66 -10.75
C ARG A 148 12.68 -5.78 -11.81
N ALA A 149 11.77 -4.91 -11.41
CA ALA A 149 11.11 -3.96 -12.30
C ALA A 149 11.95 -2.69 -12.58
N GLY A 150 13.05 -2.47 -11.85
CA GLY A 150 13.80 -1.21 -11.89
C GLY A 150 12.99 -0.02 -11.39
N ALA A 151 12.06 -0.25 -10.47
CA ALA A 151 11.09 0.73 -10.00
C ALA A 151 11.41 1.23 -8.59
N VAL A 152 10.96 2.45 -8.27
CA VAL A 152 11.03 3.01 -6.92
C VAL A 152 9.78 2.66 -6.11
N VAL A 153 9.94 2.57 -4.78
CA VAL A 153 8.83 2.34 -3.86
C VAL A 153 8.74 3.50 -2.87
N VAL A 154 7.54 4.05 -2.75
CA VAL A 154 7.20 5.05 -1.73
C VAL A 154 6.15 4.46 -0.82
N GLY A 155 6.45 4.34 0.47
CA GLY A 155 5.48 3.90 1.48
C GLY A 155 4.76 5.10 2.10
N GLU A 156 3.45 5.05 2.18
CA GLU A 156 2.70 5.98 3.03
C GLU A 156 2.85 5.50 4.48
N ASP A 157 3.67 6.22 5.26
CA ASP A 157 4.05 5.90 6.63
C ASP A 157 3.54 6.96 7.62
N LEU A 158 2.36 7.50 7.36
CA LEU A 158 1.68 8.49 8.20
C LEU A 158 0.96 7.84 9.38
N GLY A 159 0.64 8.65 10.39
CA GLY A 159 -0.05 8.20 11.60
C GLY A 159 0.90 7.67 12.68
N THR A 160 0.42 6.72 13.49
CA THR A 160 1.18 6.17 14.63
C THR A 160 2.17 5.10 14.15
N VAL A 161 3.34 5.55 13.72
CA VAL A 161 4.43 4.69 13.24
C VAL A 161 5.55 4.63 14.28
N GLU A 162 5.99 3.42 14.60
CA GLU A 162 7.13 3.22 15.48
C GLU A 162 8.42 3.66 14.76
N PRO A 163 9.33 4.41 15.43
CA PRO A 163 10.53 4.96 14.76
C PRO A 163 11.37 3.92 14.01
N TRP A 164 11.51 2.71 14.57
CA TRP A 164 12.26 1.63 13.94
C TRP A 164 11.69 1.18 12.59
N VAL A 165 10.39 1.35 12.34
CA VAL A 165 9.74 0.99 11.07
C VAL A 165 10.26 1.87 9.94
N ARG A 166 10.39 3.19 10.17
CA ARG A 166 10.95 4.11 9.18
C ARG A 166 12.42 3.81 8.87
N ASP A 167 13.21 3.52 9.90
CA ASP A 167 14.59 3.10 9.72
C ASP A 167 14.67 1.78 8.92
N TYR A 168 13.83 0.81 9.26
CA TYR A 168 13.74 -0.46 8.58
C TYR A 168 13.40 -0.32 7.08
N LEU A 169 12.45 0.55 6.73
CA LEU A 169 12.07 0.82 5.34
C LEU A 169 13.20 1.52 4.58
N ARG A 170 13.79 2.56 5.18
CA ARG A 170 14.93 3.30 4.61
C ARG A 170 16.12 2.40 4.32
N ASP A 171 16.48 1.53 5.25
CA ASP A 171 17.61 0.60 5.11
C ASP A 171 17.41 -0.41 3.97
N ARG A 172 16.15 -0.59 3.52
CA ARG A 172 15.77 -1.42 2.36
C ARG A 172 15.52 -0.63 1.08
N GLY A 173 15.84 0.66 1.08
CA GLY A 173 15.71 1.53 -0.08
C GLY A 173 14.28 1.94 -0.43
N LEU A 174 13.35 1.83 0.53
CA LEU A 174 11.99 2.33 0.37
C LEU A 174 11.90 3.76 0.91
N TYR A 175 11.28 4.64 0.12
CA TYR A 175 11.06 6.03 0.51
C TYR A 175 9.81 6.14 1.41
N GLY A 176 9.84 7.08 2.36
CA GLY A 176 8.69 7.45 3.17
C GLY A 176 7.92 8.62 2.57
N THR A 177 6.84 9.01 3.25
CA THR A 177 6.00 10.16 2.87
C THR A 177 6.08 11.23 3.96
N SER A 178 6.35 12.47 3.55
CA SER A 178 6.25 13.66 4.40
C SER A 178 5.10 14.56 3.94
N ILE A 179 4.33 15.05 4.91
CA ILE A 179 3.28 16.04 4.66
C ILE A 179 3.83 17.40 5.04
N LEU A 180 4.04 18.27 4.05
CA LEU A 180 4.66 19.58 4.25
C LEU A 180 3.96 20.45 5.31
N TRP A 181 2.63 20.29 5.51
CA TRP A 181 1.88 20.97 6.55
C TRP A 181 2.37 20.66 7.98
N PHE A 182 2.96 19.49 8.20
CA PHE A 182 3.41 19.02 9.50
C PHE A 182 4.93 19.14 9.68
N GLU A 183 5.64 19.50 8.61
CA GLU A 183 7.08 19.73 8.69
C GLU A 183 7.38 21.04 9.41
N MET A 184 8.29 20.99 10.35
CA MET A 184 8.73 22.12 11.15
C MET A 184 10.18 22.49 10.79
N THR A 185 10.55 23.74 11.07
CA THR A 185 11.97 24.14 11.00
C THR A 185 12.79 23.34 12.01
N ASP A 186 14.10 23.25 11.81
CA ASP A 186 15.05 22.57 12.71
C ASP A 186 14.94 23.08 14.16
N GLU A 187 14.48 24.33 14.35
CA GLU A 187 14.22 24.91 15.65
C GLU A 187 12.85 24.50 16.26
N GLY A 188 12.02 23.78 15.49
CA GLY A 188 10.69 23.31 15.91
C GLY A 188 9.68 24.41 16.21
N ARG A 189 9.94 25.64 15.76
CA ARG A 189 9.16 26.84 16.14
C ARG A 189 8.16 27.29 15.08
N GLU A 190 8.43 27.00 13.80
CA GLU A 190 7.59 27.45 12.71
C GLU A 190 7.39 26.32 11.67
N PRO A 191 6.17 26.16 11.11
CA PRO A 191 5.95 25.25 9.99
C PRO A 191 6.78 25.67 8.78
N LEU A 192 7.39 24.74 8.07
CA LEU A 192 8.17 25.00 6.86
C LEU A 192 7.37 25.77 5.79
N LEU A 193 6.06 25.55 5.72
CA LEU A 193 5.16 26.29 4.84
C LEU A 193 5.11 27.80 5.11
N SER A 194 5.40 28.23 6.33
CA SER A 194 5.46 29.68 6.62
C SER A 194 6.62 30.39 5.93
N LEU A 195 7.62 29.61 5.48
CA LEU A 195 8.79 30.12 4.76
C LEU A 195 8.61 30.11 3.24
N ILE A 196 7.55 29.50 2.74
CA ILE A 196 7.22 29.43 1.32
C ILE A 196 6.18 30.51 1.02
N HIS A 197 6.64 31.74 0.85
CA HIS A 197 5.81 32.78 0.26
C HIS A 197 5.84 32.62 -1.26
N ILE A 198 4.75 32.05 -1.78
CA ILE A 198 4.46 32.05 -3.21
C ILE A 198 3.70 33.32 -3.57
#